data_c24e34913b4237d3db66f241e7107e5f
#
_entry.id   c24e34913b4237d3db66f241e7107e5f
#
_cell.length_a   1.000
_cell.length_b   1.000
_cell.length_c   1.000
_cell.angle_alpha   90.00
_cell.angle_beta   90.00
_cell.angle_gamma   90.00
#
_symmetry.space_group_name_H-M   'P 1'
#
loop_
_entity.id
_entity.type
_entity.pdbx_description
1 polymer ?
#
loop_
_entity_poly.entity_id
_entity_poly.type
_entity_poly.pdbx_seq_one_letter_code
_entity_poly.pdbx_strand_id
1 'polypeptide(L)'
;PTRMHKFDKFVPVLDSMNTLPNVVVRLSSDSVTGEVVEGAVNSSTIIPTVSHSLPSMSVCEAYDRGGKCKTCRLCWSKDVAVVAYPAHGKKMLKHVDSIVAINL
;
A
#
# COMPACT_ATOMS: atom_id res chain seq x y z
N PRO A 1 6.77 2.88 -0.38
CA PRO A 1 6.31 1.94 0.67
C PRO A 1 7.44 1.05 1.18
N THR A 2 7.38 0.68 2.43
CA THR A 2 8.40 -0.16 3.03
C THR A 2 7.78 -1.19 3.99
N ARG A 3 8.41 -2.37 4.09
CA ARG A 3 8.10 -3.40 5.08
C ARG A 3 9.16 -3.49 6.17
N MET A 4 10.12 -2.56 6.18
CA MET A 4 11.21 -2.58 7.16
C MET A 4 10.73 -2.35 8.59
N HIS A 5 9.49 -1.86 8.78
CA HIS A 5 8.85 -1.74 10.10
C HIS A 5 8.69 -3.09 10.81
N LYS A 6 8.79 -4.21 10.10
CA LYS A 6 8.77 -5.55 10.69
C LYS A 6 9.99 -5.82 11.55
N PHE A 7 11.05 -5.04 11.39
CA PHE A 7 12.26 -5.11 12.20
C PHE A 7 12.25 -3.96 13.20
N ASP A 8 12.12 -4.25 14.48
CA ASP A 8 11.98 -3.25 15.54
C ASP A 8 13.08 -2.18 15.51
N LYS A 9 14.30 -2.56 15.13
CA LYS A 9 15.44 -1.63 15.08
C LYS A 9 15.26 -0.52 14.03
N PHE A 10 14.39 -0.69 13.04
CA PHE A 10 14.14 0.31 12.00
C PHE A 10 12.93 1.20 12.28
N VAL A 11 12.06 0.82 13.21
CA VAL A 11 10.83 1.59 13.50
C VAL A 11 11.14 3.04 13.88
N PRO A 12 12.06 3.34 14.81
CA PRO A 12 12.38 4.74 15.15
C PRO A 12 12.92 5.52 13.97
N VAL A 13 13.71 4.89 13.10
CA VAL A 13 14.26 5.53 11.89
C VAL A 13 13.14 5.89 10.91
N LEU A 14 12.23 4.96 10.68
CA LEU A 14 11.09 5.17 9.77
C LEU A 14 10.18 6.28 10.30
N ASP A 15 9.89 6.30 11.59
CA ASP A 15 9.09 7.35 12.22
C ASP A 15 9.76 8.72 12.07
N SER A 16 11.07 8.79 12.31
CA SER A 16 11.84 10.03 12.16
C SER A 16 11.83 10.53 10.71
N MET A 17 11.98 9.63 9.75
CA MET A 17 11.93 9.98 8.33
C MET A 17 10.56 10.55 7.94
N ASN A 18 9.48 9.99 8.47
CA ASN A 18 8.13 10.45 8.14
C ASN A 18 7.78 11.80 8.78
N THR A 19 8.59 12.32 9.68
CA THR A 19 8.41 13.69 10.22
C THR A 19 8.94 14.77 9.31
N LEU A 20 9.78 14.43 8.33
CA LEU A 20 10.35 15.40 7.40
C LEU A 20 9.27 15.94 6.45
N PRO A 21 9.26 17.26 6.14
CA PRO A 21 8.17 17.86 5.39
C PRO A 21 8.07 17.41 3.93
N ASN A 22 9.15 16.92 3.36
CA ASN A 22 9.21 16.50 1.95
C ASN A 22 9.39 14.99 1.78
N VAL A 23 9.16 14.21 2.85
CA VAL A 23 9.30 12.75 2.83
C VAL A 23 8.02 12.12 3.35
N VAL A 24 7.51 11.14 2.65
CA VAL A 24 6.39 10.30 3.09
C VAL A 24 6.87 8.85 3.16
N VAL A 25 6.85 8.29 4.37
CA VAL A 25 7.16 6.87 4.60
C VAL A 25 5.85 6.13 4.76
N ARG A 26 5.57 5.20 3.84
CA ARG A 26 4.37 4.36 3.91
C ARG A 26 4.74 2.97 4.37
N LEU A 27 4.16 2.55 5.47
CA LEU A 27 4.34 1.20 5.99
C LEU A 27 3.42 0.26 5.23
N SER A 28 4.01 -0.74 4.60
CA SER A 28 3.30 -1.71 3.77
C SER A 28 3.08 -3.00 4.53
N SER A 29 1.83 -3.49 4.54
CA SER A 29 1.53 -4.79 5.14
C SER A 29 1.98 -5.94 4.22
N ASP A 30 2.00 -7.15 4.76
CA ASP A 30 2.24 -8.37 3.98
C ASP A 30 0.98 -8.88 3.28
N SER A 31 -0.16 -8.29 3.56
CA SER A 31 -1.45 -8.70 3.02
C SER A 31 -1.57 -8.35 1.54
N VAL A 32 -2.29 -9.18 0.80
CA VAL A 32 -2.74 -8.88 -0.57
C VAL A 32 -4.25 -8.73 -0.64
N THR A 33 -4.91 -8.64 0.52
CA THR A 33 -6.37 -8.56 0.64
C THR A 33 -6.84 -7.26 1.29
N GLY A 34 -6.01 -6.23 1.31
CA GLY A 34 -6.38 -4.89 1.75
C GLY A 34 -6.12 -4.57 3.21
N GLU A 35 -5.45 -5.44 3.96
CA GLU A 35 -5.08 -5.15 5.34
C GLU A 35 -3.98 -4.10 5.40
N VAL A 36 -4.03 -3.24 6.41
CA VAL A 36 -3.06 -2.18 6.63
C VAL A 36 -2.30 -2.40 7.93
N VAL A 37 -1.16 -1.71 8.06
CA VAL A 37 -0.38 -1.74 9.31
C VAL A 37 -1.12 -0.92 10.36
N GLU A 38 -1.50 -1.56 11.47
CA GLU A 38 -2.22 -0.90 12.54
C GLU A 38 -1.38 0.21 13.17
N GLY A 39 -2.01 1.36 13.40
CA GLY A 39 -1.36 2.51 14.03
C GLY A 39 -0.48 3.34 13.10
N ALA A 40 -0.32 2.96 11.84
CA ALA A 40 0.48 3.73 10.89
C ALA A 40 -0.24 5.00 10.46
N VAL A 41 0.49 6.13 10.45
CA VAL A 41 -0.04 7.41 9.97
C VAL A 41 -0.20 7.38 8.46
N ASN A 42 0.81 6.89 7.76
CA ASN A 42 0.79 6.70 6.31
C ASN A 42 1.07 5.23 6.02
N SER A 43 0.24 4.61 5.23
CA SER A 43 0.38 3.19 4.91
C SER A 43 0.03 2.91 3.46
N SER A 44 0.37 1.70 3.03
CA SER A 44 -0.01 1.18 1.72
C SER A 44 -0.43 -0.28 1.87
N THR A 45 -1.28 -0.73 0.96
CA THR A 45 -1.76 -2.10 0.96
C THR A 45 -1.98 -2.58 -0.47
N ILE A 46 -2.11 -3.87 -0.64
CA ILE A 46 -2.47 -4.48 -1.92
C ILE A 46 -3.89 -5.01 -1.80
N ILE A 47 -4.72 -4.72 -2.78
CA ILE A 47 -6.11 -5.19 -2.86
C ILE A 47 -6.25 -6.13 -4.06
N PRO A 48 -7.13 -7.16 -3.98
CA PRO A 48 -7.31 -8.10 -5.10
C PRO A 48 -7.80 -7.40 -6.37
N THR A 49 -8.79 -6.51 -6.23
CA THR A 49 -9.31 -5.70 -7.33
C THR A 49 -9.75 -4.34 -6.79
N VAL A 50 -10.02 -3.39 -7.67
CA VAL A 50 -10.49 -2.05 -7.29
C VAL A 50 -11.77 -2.12 -6.45
N SER A 51 -12.64 -3.10 -6.70
CA SER A 51 -13.89 -3.27 -5.96
C SER A 51 -13.68 -3.63 -4.48
N HIS A 52 -12.49 -4.05 -4.09
CA HIS A 52 -12.13 -4.36 -2.70
C HIS A 52 -11.63 -3.14 -1.92
N SER A 53 -11.55 -1.97 -2.56
CA SER A 53 -11.12 -0.76 -1.86
C SER A 53 -12.18 -0.29 -0.86
N LEU A 54 -11.72 0.21 0.28
CA LEU A 54 -12.58 0.86 1.27
C LEU A 54 -12.65 2.36 1.00
N PRO A 55 -13.70 3.07 1.48
CA PRO A 55 -13.79 4.53 1.29
C PRO A 55 -12.60 5.31 1.84
N SER A 56 -11.93 4.78 2.85
CA SER A 56 -10.74 5.42 3.45
C SER A 56 -9.47 5.25 2.63
N MET A 57 -9.51 4.46 1.57
CA MET A 57 -8.36 4.17 0.72
C MET A 57 -8.37 5.01 -0.54
N SER A 58 -7.19 5.44 -0.98
CA SER A 58 -6.98 6.04 -2.30
C SER A 58 -6.32 5.01 -3.20
N VAL A 59 -6.99 4.64 -4.29
CA VAL A 59 -6.50 3.59 -5.18
C VAL A 59 -5.47 4.14 -6.15
N CYS A 60 -4.34 3.44 -6.27
CA CYS A 60 -3.31 3.76 -7.26
C CYS A 60 -3.76 3.29 -8.64
N GLU A 61 -3.82 4.21 -9.60
CA GLU A 61 -4.26 3.93 -10.97
C GLU A 61 -3.09 3.81 -11.97
N ALA A 62 -1.86 3.72 -11.48
CA ALA A 62 -0.68 3.70 -12.34
C ALA A 62 -0.73 2.54 -13.35
N TYR A 63 -1.23 1.38 -12.95
CA TYR A 63 -1.34 0.23 -13.85
C TYR A 63 -2.24 0.54 -15.06
N ASP A 64 -3.37 1.22 -14.83
CA ASP A 64 -4.31 1.61 -15.88
C ASP A 64 -3.74 2.72 -16.78
N ARG A 65 -2.69 3.40 -16.29
CA ARG A 65 -1.99 4.47 -17.04
C ARG A 65 -0.70 3.96 -17.70
N GLY A 66 -0.62 2.66 -17.99
CA GLY A 66 0.56 2.06 -18.60
C GLY A 66 1.76 1.94 -17.67
N GLY A 67 1.52 1.84 -16.37
CA GLY A 67 2.56 1.72 -15.35
C GLY A 67 3.27 3.03 -15.02
N LYS A 68 2.67 4.19 -15.37
CA LYS A 68 3.26 5.51 -15.16
C LYS A 68 2.40 6.36 -14.25
N CYS A 69 3.04 7.09 -13.34
CA CYS A 69 2.32 8.00 -12.43
C CYS A 69 1.94 9.32 -13.08
N LYS A 70 2.72 9.79 -14.06
CA LYS A 70 2.51 11.09 -14.72
C LYS A 70 2.41 12.22 -13.69
N THR A 71 1.28 12.91 -13.61
CA THR A 71 1.06 14.01 -12.67
C THR A 71 0.49 13.56 -11.32
N CYS A 72 0.23 12.26 -11.16
CA CYS A 72 -0.32 11.74 -9.90
C CYS A 72 0.72 11.85 -8.77
N ARG A 73 0.27 12.29 -7.59
CA ARG A 73 1.11 12.46 -6.40
C ARG A 73 0.48 11.86 -5.14
N LEU A 74 -0.51 10.97 -5.29
CA LEU A 74 -1.25 10.40 -4.17
C LEU A 74 -0.35 9.76 -3.12
N CYS A 75 0.59 8.90 -3.56
CA CYS A 75 1.47 8.19 -2.62
C CYS A 75 2.53 9.10 -1.98
N TRP A 76 2.72 10.31 -2.49
CA TRP A 76 3.66 11.28 -1.95
C TRP A 76 3.01 12.27 -0.97
N SER A 77 1.69 12.22 -0.83
CA SER A 77 0.96 13.14 0.04
C SER A 77 0.76 12.53 1.43
N LYS A 78 1.17 13.26 2.47
CA LYS A 78 0.91 12.87 3.87
C LYS A 78 -0.56 12.97 4.24
N ASP A 79 -1.35 13.71 3.47
CA ASP A 79 -2.79 13.83 3.69
C ASP A 79 -3.54 12.56 3.26
N VAL A 80 -2.92 11.73 2.44
CA VAL A 80 -3.47 10.43 2.03
C VAL A 80 -2.99 9.38 3.01
N ALA A 81 -3.87 8.90 3.88
CA ALA A 81 -3.51 7.94 4.92
C ALA A 81 -3.18 6.56 4.35
N VAL A 82 -4.01 6.05 3.45
CA VAL A 82 -3.85 4.70 2.88
C VAL A 82 -3.91 4.77 1.36
N VAL A 83 -2.88 4.25 0.71
CA VAL A 83 -2.85 4.04 -0.73
C VAL A 83 -3.01 2.54 -1.01
N ALA A 84 -4.01 2.17 -1.80
CA ALA A 84 -4.27 0.80 -2.19
C ALA A 84 -3.77 0.54 -3.61
N TYR A 85 -2.99 -0.51 -3.78
CA TYR A 85 -2.44 -0.93 -5.06
C TYR A 85 -3.16 -2.19 -5.53
N PRO A 86 -3.95 -2.13 -6.62
CA PRO A 86 -4.57 -3.33 -7.15
C PRO A 86 -3.53 -4.38 -7.55
N ALA A 87 -3.77 -5.64 -7.21
CA ALA A 87 -2.87 -6.72 -7.56
C ALA A 87 -2.74 -6.86 -9.08
N HIS A 88 -1.52 -7.03 -9.56
CA HIS A 88 -1.23 -7.24 -10.98
C HIS A 88 0.01 -8.11 -11.15
N GLY A 89 0.20 -8.62 -12.38
CA GLY A 89 1.27 -9.56 -12.65
C GLY A 89 0.84 -11.00 -12.37
N LYS A 90 1.33 -11.94 -13.17
CA LYS A 90 0.87 -13.35 -13.14
C LYS A 90 1.05 -14.01 -11.77
N LYS A 91 2.21 -13.83 -11.15
CA LYS A 91 2.49 -14.47 -9.85
C LYS A 91 1.61 -13.92 -8.74
N MET A 92 1.41 -12.61 -8.70
CA MET A 92 0.58 -11.98 -7.67
C MET A 92 -0.88 -12.35 -7.83
N LEU A 93 -1.42 -12.32 -9.05
CA LEU A 93 -2.81 -12.69 -9.31
C LEU A 93 -3.08 -14.15 -8.95
N LYS A 94 -2.14 -15.05 -9.25
CA LYS A 94 -2.24 -16.45 -8.87
C LYS A 94 -2.27 -16.61 -7.34
N HIS A 95 -1.45 -15.86 -6.62
CA HIS A 95 -1.41 -15.87 -5.17
C HIS A 95 -2.71 -15.35 -4.56
N VAL A 96 -3.25 -14.24 -5.10
CA VAL A 96 -4.54 -13.68 -4.68
C VAL A 96 -5.67 -14.66 -4.90
N ASP A 97 -5.75 -15.28 -6.08
CA ASP A 97 -6.77 -16.28 -6.40
C ASP A 97 -6.72 -17.46 -5.43
N SER A 98 -5.54 -17.91 -5.07
CA SER A 98 -5.33 -18.98 -4.11
C SER A 98 -5.89 -18.64 -2.72
N ILE A 99 -5.62 -17.42 -2.24
CA ILE A 99 -6.11 -16.93 -0.93
C ILE A 99 -7.63 -16.76 -0.95
N VAL A 100 -8.18 -16.16 -1.99
CA VAL A 100 -9.62 -15.94 -2.12
C VAL A 100 -10.36 -17.28 -2.18
N ALA A 101 -9.83 -18.26 -2.90
CA ALA A 101 -10.42 -19.59 -2.98
C ALA A 101 -10.45 -20.31 -1.61
N ILE A 102 -9.44 -20.13 -0.79
CA ILE A 102 -9.38 -20.72 0.56
C ILE A 102 -10.44 -20.10 1.48
N ASN A 103 -10.73 -18.82 1.30
CA ASN A 103 -11.67 -18.09 2.16
C ASN A 103 -13.14 -18.19 1.70
N LEU A 104 -13.39 -18.85 0.60
CA LEU A 104 -14.73 -19.14 0.13
C LEU A 104 -15.23 -20.45 0.73
#